data_611d3bd1295fd56a98b4706d8d11bc5a
#
_entry.id   611d3bd1295fd56a98b4706d8d11bc5a
#
_cell.length_a   1.000
_cell.length_b   1.000
_cell.length_c   1.000
_cell.angle_alpha   90.00
_cell.angle_beta   90.00
_cell.angle_gamma   90.00
#
_symmetry.space_group_name_H-M   'P 1'
#
loop_
_entity.id
_entity.type
_entity.pdbx_description
1 polymer ?
#
loop_
_entity_poly.entity_id
_entity_poly.type
_entity_poly.pdbx_seq_one_letter_code
_entity_poly.pdbx_strand_id
1 'polypeptide(L)'
;MAVVGAGAVGTYYGGRLAQHGEDVRFLLRTDFSAICRDGIRVSSVHGDFALPEVRGYRTAAEIGPVDLVIVAWKATANDRLAEVLPPLLHDRTQVLTLQNGLGNCEALAAITGPERVLGGLCFVCINRLAPGVISHTAGGRIAIGEWQPDARGRAQELARRFKAAGIPAEAVTNLAESQWQKLVWNVPFNGLAVAAGGVTTDVLLANPDTEAEIRALMAEIVAAARALGLPLADEFIDFNVERTRPMGPYRPSSMIDYLAGREVELGPIWEEPLRRARRAGLPMPRLEKLVERLHQRLAERAGTSTTCILPHDF
;
A
#
# COMPACT_ATOMS: atom_id res chain seq x y z
N MET A 1 -9.33 -3.76 18.12
CA MET A 1 -8.65 -2.93 17.11
C MET A 1 -9.61 -2.46 16.03
N ALA A 2 -9.29 -1.37 15.30
CA ALA A 2 -10.09 -0.88 14.19
C ALA A 2 -9.32 -1.00 12.86
N VAL A 3 -9.96 -1.48 11.79
CA VAL A 3 -9.44 -1.48 10.42
C VAL A 3 -10.13 -0.37 9.63
N VAL A 4 -9.37 0.66 9.29
CA VAL A 4 -9.82 1.80 8.48
C VAL A 4 -9.44 1.53 7.03
N GLY A 5 -10.44 1.15 6.21
CA GLY A 5 -10.25 0.76 4.82
C GLY A 5 -10.28 -0.75 4.61
N ALA A 6 -11.48 -1.31 4.45
CA ALA A 6 -11.71 -2.71 4.13
C ALA A 6 -11.57 -3.00 2.61
N GLY A 7 -10.48 -2.53 2.01
CA GLY A 7 -10.00 -2.94 0.70
C GLY A 7 -9.35 -4.33 0.76
N ALA A 8 -8.60 -4.73 -0.29
CA ALA A 8 -7.93 -6.04 -0.30
C ALA A 8 -7.00 -6.23 0.91
N VAL A 9 -6.12 -5.25 1.17
CA VAL A 9 -5.11 -5.29 2.24
C VAL A 9 -5.79 -5.33 3.62
N GLY A 10 -6.67 -4.36 3.92
CA GLY A 10 -7.32 -4.28 5.23
C GLY A 10 -8.21 -5.47 5.54
N THR A 11 -8.93 -5.98 4.53
CA THR A 11 -9.77 -7.18 4.69
C THR A 11 -8.94 -8.44 4.94
N TYR A 12 -7.81 -8.60 4.24
CA TYR A 12 -6.94 -9.77 4.44
C TYR A 12 -6.27 -9.77 5.81
N TYR A 13 -5.52 -8.71 6.15
CA TYR A 13 -4.79 -8.67 7.42
C TYR A 13 -5.74 -8.57 8.61
N GLY A 14 -6.75 -7.70 8.54
CA GLY A 14 -7.78 -7.61 9.58
C GLY A 14 -8.58 -8.90 9.73
N GLY A 15 -8.89 -9.57 8.62
CA GLY A 15 -9.60 -10.86 8.61
C GLY A 15 -8.79 -11.99 9.25
N ARG A 16 -7.48 -12.08 8.96
CA ARG A 16 -6.59 -13.06 9.62
C ARG A 16 -6.50 -12.83 11.13
N LEU A 17 -6.38 -11.56 11.56
CA LEU A 17 -6.39 -11.20 12.98
C LEU A 17 -7.72 -11.58 13.64
N ALA A 18 -8.86 -11.30 12.99
CA ALA A 18 -10.17 -11.68 13.48
C ALA A 18 -10.36 -13.21 13.56
N GLN A 19 -9.90 -13.95 12.55
CA GLN A 19 -9.89 -15.42 12.53
C GLN A 19 -9.10 -16.01 13.72
N HIS A 20 -8.02 -15.30 14.11
CA HIS A 20 -7.20 -15.71 15.25
C HIS A 20 -7.79 -15.32 16.62
N GLY A 21 -8.98 -14.71 16.65
CA GLY A 21 -9.70 -14.34 17.87
C GLY A 21 -9.48 -12.91 18.36
N GLU A 22 -8.82 -12.05 17.58
CA GLU A 22 -8.72 -10.63 17.92
C GLU A 22 -10.07 -9.92 17.74
N ASP A 23 -10.40 -8.95 18.63
CA ASP A 23 -11.56 -8.07 18.45
C ASP A 23 -11.27 -7.05 17.34
N VAL A 24 -11.62 -7.40 16.10
CA VAL A 24 -11.42 -6.56 14.91
C VAL A 24 -12.74 -5.92 14.51
N ARG A 25 -12.75 -4.58 14.47
CA ARG A 25 -13.87 -3.74 14.05
C ARG A 25 -13.53 -3.10 12.71
N PHE A 26 -14.34 -3.32 11.69
CA PHE A 26 -14.10 -2.83 10.35
C PHE A 26 -14.91 -1.56 10.08
N LEU A 27 -14.23 -0.45 9.75
CA LEU A 27 -14.87 0.73 9.22
C LEU A 27 -15.20 0.51 7.74
N LEU A 28 -16.47 0.36 7.44
CA LEU A 28 -17.00 0.00 6.13
C LEU A 28 -17.77 1.17 5.50
N ARG A 29 -17.66 1.35 4.20
CA ARG A 29 -18.41 2.35 3.43
C ARG A 29 -19.45 1.67 2.54
N THR A 30 -19.17 1.65 1.25
CA THR A 30 -20.04 1.07 0.21
C THR A 30 -20.28 -0.43 0.41
N ASP A 31 -19.33 -1.13 0.98
CA ASP A 31 -19.37 -2.59 1.16
C ASP A 31 -20.10 -3.03 2.45
N PHE A 32 -20.56 -2.07 3.29
CA PHE A 32 -21.15 -2.36 4.59
C PHE A 32 -22.26 -3.42 4.53
N SER A 33 -23.29 -3.18 3.71
CA SER A 33 -24.44 -4.07 3.67
C SER A 33 -24.09 -5.47 3.15
N ALA A 34 -23.16 -5.58 2.20
CA ALA A 34 -22.71 -6.84 1.66
C ALA A 34 -21.87 -7.63 2.69
N ILE A 35 -20.87 -6.97 3.30
CA ILE A 35 -19.97 -7.63 4.27
C ILE A 35 -20.73 -8.03 5.55
N CYS A 36 -21.64 -7.19 6.04
CA CYS A 36 -22.44 -7.56 7.24
C CYS A 36 -23.44 -8.69 6.96
N ARG A 37 -23.92 -8.85 5.72
CA ARG A 37 -24.82 -9.93 5.34
C ARG A 37 -24.09 -11.23 5.00
N ASP A 38 -23.03 -11.16 4.19
CA ASP A 38 -22.39 -12.31 3.54
C ASP A 38 -21.03 -12.68 4.20
N GLY A 39 -20.56 -11.85 5.13
CA GLY A 39 -19.26 -12.02 5.78
C GLY A 39 -18.05 -11.69 4.88
N ILE A 40 -16.90 -12.18 5.28
CA ILE A 40 -15.64 -12.09 4.53
C ILE A 40 -15.23 -13.49 4.10
N ARG A 41 -14.80 -13.63 2.84
CA ARG A 41 -14.23 -14.87 2.27
C ARG A 41 -12.91 -14.56 1.61
N VAL A 42 -11.89 -15.32 1.96
CA VAL A 42 -10.52 -15.15 1.44
C VAL A 42 -10.03 -16.48 0.89
N SER A 43 -9.77 -16.53 -0.41
CA SER A 43 -8.95 -17.58 -1.00
C SER A 43 -7.48 -17.17 -0.90
N SER A 44 -6.62 -18.05 -0.38
CA SER A 44 -5.26 -17.68 -0.02
C SER A 44 -4.28 -18.84 -0.14
N VAL A 45 -3.10 -18.54 -0.74
CA VAL A 45 -1.94 -19.48 -0.75
C VAL A 45 -1.48 -19.88 0.65
N HIS A 46 -1.88 -19.15 1.70
CA HIS A 46 -1.62 -19.47 3.11
C HIS A 46 -2.82 -20.16 3.80
N GLY A 47 -3.71 -20.77 3.02
CA GLY A 47 -4.95 -21.38 3.47
C GLY A 47 -6.14 -20.44 3.40
N ASP A 48 -7.23 -20.92 2.83
CA ASP A 48 -8.50 -20.23 2.70
C ASP A 48 -9.14 -20.03 4.08
N PHE A 49 -9.90 -18.95 4.22
CA PHE A 49 -10.69 -18.72 5.43
C PHE A 49 -11.96 -17.92 5.15
N ALA A 50 -12.91 -18.04 6.07
CA ALA A 50 -14.13 -17.24 6.06
C ALA A 50 -14.45 -16.70 7.46
N LEU A 51 -15.02 -15.52 7.49
CA LEU A 51 -15.61 -14.90 8.68
C LEU A 51 -17.09 -14.67 8.36
N PRO A 52 -17.99 -15.57 8.79
CA PRO A 52 -19.42 -15.42 8.53
C PRO A 52 -20.01 -14.21 9.26
N GLU A 53 -19.46 -13.87 10.42
CA GLU A 53 -19.84 -12.70 11.20
C GLU A 53 -18.70 -11.69 11.23
N VAL A 54 -18.99 -10.45 10.86
CA VAL A 54 -18.03 -9.34 10.81
C VAL A 54 -18.56 -8.18 11.62
N ARG A 55 -17.74 -7.67 12.53
CA ARG A 55 -18.05 -6.43 13.26
C ARG A 55 -17.82 -5.23 12.36
N GLY A 56 -18.80 -4.92 11.51
CA GLY A 56 -18.79 -3.82 10.59
C GLY A 56 -19.48 -2.58 11.17
N TYR A 57 -18.91 -1.41 10.91
CA TYR A 57 -19.40 -0.11 11.37
C TYR A 57 -19.39 0.90 10.22
N ARG A 58 -20.34 1.82 10.22
CA ARG A 58 -20.43 2.87 9.17
C ARG A 58 -19.60 4.09 9.52
N THR A 59 -19.42 4.38 10.80
CA THR A 59 -18.69 5.54 11.30
C THR A 59 -17.64 5.15 12.33
N ALA A 60 -16.60 5.96 12.43
CA ALA A 60 -15.57 5.79 13.46
C ALA A 60 -16.12 5.99 14.87
N ALA A 61 -17.11 6.86 15.04
CA ALA A 61 -17.78 7.12 16.31
C ALA A 61 -18.52 5.86 16.85
N GLU A 62 -19.13 5.07 15.96
CA GLU A 62 -19.76 3.78 16.34
C GLU A 62 -18.73 2.75 16.81
N ILE A 63 -17.51 2.77 16.28
CA ILE A 63 -16.41 1.91 16.71
C ILE A 63 -15.94 2.30 18.11
N GLY A 64 -15.77 3.61 18.35
CA GLY A 64 -15.21 4.17 19.56
C GLY A 64 -13.69 3.91 19.71
N PRO A 65 -13.09 4.34 20.83
CA PRO A 65 -11.66 4.21 21.07
C PRO A 65 -11.17 2.75 21.07
N VAL A 66 -9.98 2.53 20.50
CA VAL A 66 -9.36 1.21 20.37
C VAL A 66 -7.85 1.27 20.63
N ASP A 67 -7.23 0.15 21.02
CA ASP A 67 -5.78 0.10 21.29
C ASP A 67 -4.93 0.16 20.01
N LEU A 68 -5.47 -0.32 18.87
CA LEU A 68 -4.77 -0.32 17.58
C LEU A 68 -5.72 0.11 16.45
N VAL A 69 -5.31 1.12 15.69
CA VAL A 69 -5.93 1.49 14.42
C VAL A 69 -5.02 1.03 13.28
N ILE A 70 -5.56 0.26 12.34
CA ILE A 70 -4.88 -0.18 11.11
C ILE A 70 -5.45 0.63 9.95
N VAL A 71 -4.66 1.53 9.38
CA VAL A 71 -5.04 2.33 8.20
C VAL A 71 -4.60 1.59 6.94
N ALA A 72 -5.55 1.09 6.16
CA ALA A 72 -5.34 0.26 4.98
C ALA A 72 -6.15 0.72 3.75
N TRP A 73 -6.74 1.91 3.80
CA TRP A 73 -7.31 2.53 2.61
C TRP A 73 -6.23 3.10 1.68
N LYS A 74 -6.58 3.50 0.48
CA LYS A 74 -5.62 4.16 -0.42
C LYS A 74 -5.23 5.55 0.13
N ALA A 75 -3.96 5.93 -0.08
CA ALA A 75 -3.44 7.22 0.37
C ALA A 75 -4.19 8.42 -0.23
N THR A 76 -4.85 8.24 -1.36
CA THR A 76 -5.73 9.24 -1.99
C THR A 76 -6.94 9.64 -1.12
N ALA A 77 -7.25 8.88 -0.06
CA ALA A 77 -8.29 9.21 0.92
C ALA A 77 -7.74 9.81 2.23
N ASN A 78 -6.46 10.21 2.28
CA ASN A 78 -5.81 10.71 3.49
C ASN A 78 -6.32 12.08 3.95
N ASP A 79 -6.97 12.86 3.08
CA ASP A 79 -7.71 14.09 3.41
C ASP A 79 -8.80 13.85 4.47
N ARG A 80 -9.32 12.63 4.57
CA ARG A 80 -10.34 12.23 5.52
C ARG A 80 -9.82 11.72 6.87
N LEU A 81 -8.50 11.59 7.04
CA LEU A 81 -7.90 11.09 8.29
C LEU A 81 -8.27 11.94 9.49
N ALA A 82 -8.32 13.27 9.34
CA ALA A 82 -8.67 14.20 10.41
C ALA A 82 -10.12 14.04 10.92
N GLU A 83 -11.01 13.54 10.08
CA GLU A 83 -12.40 13.23 10.44
C GLU A 83 -12.50 11.85 11.13
N VAL A 84 -11.77 10.86 10.60
CA VAL A 84 -11.98 9.45 10.94
C VAL A 84 -11.17 9.01 12.17
N LEU A 85 -9.96 9.52 12.36
CA LEU A 85 -9.07 9.03 13.42
C LEU A 85 -9.49 9.46 14.84
N PRO A 86 -9.84 10.74 15.12
CA PRO A 86 -10.05 11.19 16.48
C PRO A 86 -11.02 10.34 17.32
N PRO A 87 -12.18 9.88 16.78
CA PRO A 87 -13.10 9.04 17.56
C PRO A 87 -12.55 7.67 17.94
N LEU A 88 -11.47 7.20 17.27
CA LEU A 88 -10.85 5.89 17.50
C LEU A 88 -9.74 5.94 18.54
N LEU A 89 -9.34 7.12 18.98
CA LEU A 89 -8.14 7.33 19.80
C LEU A 89 -8.48 7.39 21.29
N HIS A 90 -7.64 6.78 22.09
CA HIS A 90 -7.42 7.05 23.51
C HIS A 90 -5.90 7.25 23.78
N ASP A 91 -5.50 7.50 25.01
CA ASP A 91 -4.10 7.88 25.33
C ASP A 91 -3.04 6.87 24.90
N ARG A 92 -3.40 5.57 24.78
CA ARG A 92 -2.47 4.49 24.44
C ARG A 92 -2.67 3.91 23.04
N THR A 93 -3.57 4.48 22.23
CA THR A 93 -3.85 3.99 20.88
C THR A 93 -2.59 4.05 20.02
N GLN A 94 -2.26 2.95 19.36
CA GLN A 94 -1.25 2.85 18.31
C GLN A 94 -1.92 2.97 16.94
N VAL A 95 -1.21 3.56 15.97
CA VAL A 95 -1.73 3.73 14.60
C VAL A 95 -0.73 3.14 13.61
N LEU A 96 -1.11 2.03 12.98
CA LEU A 96 -0.33 1.33 11.98
C LEU A 96 -0.86 1.64 10.58
N THR A 97 -0.04 2.24 9.70
CA THR A 97 -0.41 2.35 8.30
C THR A 97 0.12 1.16 7.49
N LEU A 98 -0.73 0.60 6.61
CA LEU A 98 -0.38 -0.43 5.62
C LEU A 98 -0.37 0.13 4.20
N GLN A 99 -0.42 1.45 4.06
CA GLN A 99 -0.48 2.14 2.78
C GLN A 99 0.87 2.10 2.05
N ASN A 100 0.84 2.12 0.73
CA ASN A 100 2.05 2.15 -0.10
C ASN A 100 2.65 3.56 -0.20
N GLY A 101 3.95 3.61 -0.46
CA GLY A 101 4.69 4.85 -0.71
C GLY A 101 5.05 5.63 0.55
N LEU A 102 5.38 6.89 0.37
CA LEU A 102 5.81 7.82 1.42
C LEU A 102 4.73 8.84 1.76
N GLY A 103 4.91 9.58 2.86
CA GLY A 103 4.01 10.65 3.29
C GLY A 103 2.86 10.20 4.20
N ASN A 104 2.57 8.90 4.25
CA ASN A 104 1.46 8.37 5.03
C ASN A 104 1.69 8.45 6.54
N CYS A 105 2.91 8.13 7.01
CA CYS A 105 3.25 8.25 8.43
C CYS A 105 3.22 9.70 8.90
N GLU A 106 3.70 10.63 8.08
CA GLU A 106 3.64 12.07 8.35
C GLU A 106 2.20 12.56 8.48
N ALA A 107 1.32 12.14 7.56
CA ALA A 107 -0.09 12.52 7.59
C ALA A 107 -0.78 12.00 8.87
N LEU A 108 -0.48 10.79 9.29
CA LEU A 108 -0.97 10.22 10.55
C LEU A 108 -0.40 10.96 11.76
N ALA A 109 0.92 11.18 11.78
CA ALA A 109 1.61 11.85 12.88
C ALA A 109 1.11 13.26 13.13
N ALA A 110 0.75 13.98 12.08
CA ALA A 110 0.16 15.33 12.18
C ALA A 110 -1.20 15.36 12.91
N ILE A 111 -1.93 14.23 12.93
CA ILE A 111 -3.26 14.15 13.55
C ILE A 111 -3.19 13.46 14.92
N THR A 112 -2.39 12.40 15.02
CA THR A 112 -2.43 11.51 16.19
C THR A 112 -1.27 11.70 17.17
N GLY A 113 -0.23 12.43 16.75
CA GLY A 113 1.06 12.48 17.42
C GLY A 113 2.03 11.44 16.85
N PRO A 114 3.29 11.83 16.60
CA PRO A 114 4.30 10.97 15.96
C PRO A 114 4.65 9.74 16.80
N GLU A 115 4.53 9.81 18.11
CA GLU A 115 4.79 8.74 19.07
C GLU A 115 3.82 7.55 18.97
N ARG A 116 2.69 7.73 18.28
CA ARG A 116 1.67 6.69 18.08
C ARG A 116 1.86 5.89 16.79
N VAL A 117 2.62 6.44 15.84
CA VAL A 117 2.63 5.98 14.46
C VAL A 117 3.64 4.85 14.24
N LEU A 118 3.18 3.82 13.55
CA LEU A 118 4.00 2.74 12.98
C LEU A 118 3.70 2.62 11.48
N GLY A 119 4.71 2.23 10.72
CA GLY A 119 4.55 1.89 9.29
C GLY A 119 4.63 0.39 9.08
N GLY A 120 3.78 -0.12 8.22
CA GLY A 120 3.77 -1.51 7.78
C GLY A 120 3.94 -1.62 6.27
N LEU A 121 4.96 -2.34 5.83
CA LEU A 121 5.22 -2.59 4.41
C LEU A 121 4.68 -3.98 4.05
N CYS A 122 3.62 -4.01 3.24
CA CYS A 122 3.01 -5.24 2.78
C CYS A 122 3.69 -5.73 1.49
N PHE A 123 4.18 -6.98 1.50
CA PHE A 123 4.74 -7.69 0.34
C PHE A 123 3.75 -8.79 -0.02
N VAL A 124 2.70 -8.44 -0.74
CA VAL A 124 1.53 -9.29 -0.96
C VAL A 124 0.94 -9.07 -2.35
N CYS A 125 0.56 -10.17 -3.01
CA CYS A 125 -0.23 -10.17 -4.24
C CYS A 125 -1.69 -10.48 -3.85
N ILE A 126 -2.50 -9.43 -3.80
CA ILE A 126 -3.85 -9.53 -3.26
C ILE A 126 -4.83 -8.65 -4.04
N ASN A 127 -6.01 -9.18 -4.31
CA ASN A 127 -7.05 -8.50 -5.04
C ASN A 127 -8.40 -8.64 -4.35
N ARG A 128 -9.20 -7.57 -4.38
CA ARG A 128 -10.60 -7.62 -4.02
C ARG A 128 -11.42 -7.95 -5.27
N LEU A 129 -12.07 -9.11 -5.26
CA LEU A 129 -12.91 -9.59 -6.37
C LEU A 129 -14.33 -9.03 -6.28
N ALA A 130 -14.87 -8.93 -5.04
CA ALA A 130 -16.17 -8.37 -4.72
C ALA A 130 -16.15 -7.83 -3.28
N PRO A 131 -17.20 -7.15 -2.79
CA PRO A 131 -17.33 -6.81 -1.38
C PRO A 131 -17.13 -8.05 -0.49
N GLY A 132 -16.17 -7.98 0.44
CA GLY A 132 -15.84 -9.10 1.34
C GLY A 132 -15.16 -10.32 0.69
N VAL A 133 -14.93 -10.34 -0.63
CA VAL A 133 -14.31 -11.47 -1.34
C VAL A 133 -12.91 -11.09 -1.81
N ILE A 134 -11.92 -11.79 -1.24
CA ILE A 134 -10.50 -11.50 -1.45
C ILE A 134 -9.80 -12.71 -2.07
N SER A 135 -8.92 -12.46 -3.04
CA SER A 135 -7.99 -13.43 -3.59
C SER A 135 -6.55 -13.02 -3.25
N HIS A 136 -5.85 -13.86 -2.48
CA HIS A 136 -4.45 -13.73 -2.12
C HIS A 136 -3.65 -14.82 -2.82
N THR A 137 -2.82 -14.44 -3.79
CA THR A 137 -2.17 -15.36 -4.73
C THR A 137 -0.69 -15.55 -4.48
N ALA A 138 -0.02 -14.62 -3.77
CA ALA A 138 1.41 -14.76 -3.43
C ALA A 138 1.84 -13.78 -2.32
N GLY A 139 2.95 -14.09 -1.67
CA GLY A 139 3.53 -13.26 -0.61
C GLY A 139 2.71 -13.30 0.67
N GLY A 140 2.38 -12.14 1.23
CA GLY A 140 1.62 -11.99 2.49
C GLY A 140 2.47 -11.51 3.66
N ARG A 141 3.80 -11.38 3.48
CA ARG A 141 4.70 -10.85 4.51
C ARG A 141 4.46 -9.36 4.77
N ILE A 142 4.54 -8.99 6.04
CA ILE A 142 4.53 -7.59 6.48
C ILE A 142 5.80 -7.27 7.27
N ALA A 143 6.45 -6.13 6.96
CA ALA A 143 7.54 -5.57 7.75
C ALA A 143 7.02 -4.33 8.50
N ILE A 144 7.15 -4.31 9.82
CA ILE A 144 6.60 -3.26 10.70
C ILE A 144 7.74 -2.50 11.34
N GLY A 145 7.70 -1.16 11.30
CA GLY A 145 8.69 -0.31 11.94
C GLY A 145 8.07 0.88 12.65
N GLU A 146 8.79 1.41 13.63
CA GLU A 146 8.44 2.64 14.32
C GLU A 146 8.66 3.84 13.39
N TRP A 147 7.69 4.78 13.36
CA TRP A 147 7.88 6.05 12.65
C TRP A 147 8.94 6.93 13.33
N GLN A 148 8.89 6.98 14.65
CA GLN A 148 9.98 7.52 15.45
C GLN A 148 10.63 6.38 16.26
N PRO A 149 11.95 6.39 16.42
CA PRO A 149 12.64 5.39 17.24
C PRO A 149 12.00 5.32 18.64
N ASP A 150 11.60 4.12 19.03
CA ASP A 150 10.94 3.87 20.30
C ASP A 150 11.51 2.60 20.96
N ALA A 151 11.98 2.74 22.21
CA ALA A 151 12.52 1.63 22.97
C ALA A 151 11.45 0.68 23.56
N ARG A 152 10.15 1.00 23.39
CA ARG A 152 9.04 0.19 23.95
C ARG A 152 8.78 -1.12 23.20
N GLY A 153 9.40 -1.32 22.05
CA GLY A 153 9.28 -2.58 21.30
C GLY A 153 7.90 -2.83 20.67
N ARG A 154 7.17 -1.79 20.31
CA ARG A 154 5.80 -1.90 19.74
C ARG A 154 5.79 -2.60 18.38
N ALA A 155 6.77 -2.30 17.53
CA ALA A 155 6.90 -2.97 16.22
C ALA A 155 7.13 -4.48 16.40
N GLN A 156 7.96 -4.88 17.37
CA GLN A 156 8.21 -6.29 17.70
C GLN A 156 6.94 -6.97 18.24
N GLU A 157 6.20 -6.28 19.12
CA GLU A 157 4.94 -6.77 19.66
C GLU A 157 3.88 -6.99 18.57
N LEU A 158 3.70 -5.99 17.70
CA LEU A 158 2.77 -6.12 16.57
C LEU A 158 3.20 -7.24 15.62
N ALA A 159 4.50 -7.33 15.27
CA ALA A 159 4.99 -8.40 14.41
C ALA A 159 4.70 -9.78 15.03
N ARG A 160 4.82 -9.94 16.36
CA ARG A 160 4.50 -11.17 17.07
C ARG A 160 2.99 -11.49 17.00
N ARG A 161 2.12 -10.49 17.18
CA ARG A 161 0.66 -10.65 17.04
C ARG A 161 0.26 -11.07 15.63
N PHE A 162 0.84 -10.45 14.61
CA PHE A 162 0.60 -10.84 13.22
C PHE A 162 1.09 -12.27 12.94
N LYS A 163 2.28 -12.64 13.45
CA LYS A 163 2.78 -14.03 13.33
C LYS A 163 1.85 -15.04 13.97
N ALA A 164 1.35 -14.76 15.17
CA ALA A 164 0.39 -15.61 15.86
C ALA A 164 -0.88 -15.84 15.03
N ALA A 165 -1.32 -14.83 14.27
CA ALA A 165 -2.44 -14.92 13.34
C ALA A 165 -2.08 -15.58 11.98
N GLY A 166 -0.93 -16.23 11.87
CA GLY A 166 -0.50 -16.92 10.65
C GLY A 166 -0.02 -15.99 9.52
N ILE A 167 0.28 -14.74 9.84
CA ILE A 167 0.80 -13.76 8.89
C ILE A 167 2.32 -13.68 9.05
N PRO A 168 3.14 -13.98 8.01
CA PRO A 168 4.58 -13.75 8.07
C PRO A 168 4.87 -12.27 8.37
N ALA A 169 5.43 -11.96 9.53
CA ALA A 169 5.66 -10.58 9.96
C ALA A 169 7.04 -10.43 10.60
N GLU A 170 7.65 -9.28 10.46
CA GLU A 170 8.92 -8.93 11.11
C GLU A 170 8.92 -7.47 11.56
N ALA A 171 9.70 -7.17 12.60
CA ALA A 171 9.99 -5.80 12.99
C ALA A 171 11.25 -5.34 12.29
N VAL A 172 11.23 -4.15 11.71
CA VAL A 172 12.40 -3.50 11.11
C VAL A 172 12.92 -2.39 12.01
N THR A 173 14.23 -2.24 12.05
CA THR A 173 14.90 -1.23 12.89
C THR A 173 14.87 0.16 12.27
N ASN A 174 14.84 0.24 10.94
CA ASN A 174 14.78 1.51 10.19
C ASN A 174 13.61 1.45 9.18
N LEU A 175 12.49 2.04 9.58
CA LEU A 175 11.30 2.09 8.73
C LEU A 175 11.55 2.89 7.45
N ALA A 176 12.22 4.03 7.54
CA ALA A 176 12.48 4.89 6.39
C ALA A 176 13.34 4.15 5.34
N GLU A 177 14.39 3.47 5.76
CA GLU A 177 15.21 2.65 4.87
C GLU A 177 14.36 1.57 4.17
N SER A 178 13.55 0.83 4.94
CA SER A 178 12.67 -0.22 4.41
C SER A 178 11.63 0.33 3.41
N GLN A 179 11.11 1.54 3.65
CA GLN A 179 10.21 2.22 2.72
C GLN A 179 10.92 2.56 1.40
N TRP A 180 12.13 3.11 1.45
CA TRP A 180 12.91 3.43 0.27
C TRP A 180 13.36 2.17 -0.48
N GLN A 181 13.77 1.11 0.23
CA GLN A 181 14.03 -0.20 -0.39
C GLN A 181 12.84 -0.72 -1.20
N LYS A 182 11.62 -0.60 -0.66
CA LYS A 182 10.42 -0.99 -1.39
C LYS A 182 10.16 -0.11 -2.62
N LEU A 183 10.45 1.18 -2.54
CA LEU A 183 10.31 2.11 -3.67
C LEU A 183 11.29 1.82 -4.81
N VAL A 184 12.47 1.27 -4.55
CA VAL A 184 13.40 0.83 -5.61
C VAL A 184 12.71 -0.10 -6.60
N TRP A 185 11.83 -0.98 -6.11
CA TRP A 185 11.02 -1.85 -6.96
C TRP A 185 9.73 -1.18 -7.44
N ASN A 186 8.99 -0.54 -6.53
CA ASN A 186 7.65 -0.02 -6.82
C ASN A 186 7.65 1.07 -7.88
N VAL A 187 8.61 2.00 -7.82
CA VAL A 187 8.65 3.15 -8.72
C VAL A 187 8.77 2.72 -10.18
N PRO A 188 9.79 1.94 -10.60
CA PRO A 188 9.93 1.56 -12.00
C PRO A 188 8.85 0.56 -12.45
N PHE A 189 8.63 -0.53 -11.73
CA PHE A 189 7.73 -1.58 -12.21
C PHE A 189 6.25 -1.15 -12.24
N ASN A 190 5.75 -0.49 -11.20
CA ASN A 190 4.39 0.04 -11.24
C ASN A 190 4.27 1.18 -12.28
N GLY A 191 5.25 2.10 -12.30
CA GLY A 191 5.19 3.27 -13.16
C GLY A 191 5.26 2.93 -14.64
N LEU A 192 6.23 2.13 -15.05
CA LEU A 192 6.38 1.75 -16.46
C LEU A 192 5.24 0.83 -16.92
N ALA A 193 4.73 -0.06 -16.05
CA ALA A 193 3.56 -0.87 -16.36
C ALA A 193 2.33 0.00 -16.70
N VAL A 194 2.07 1.04 -15.90
CA VAL A 194 0.97 1.99 -16.16
C VAL A 194 1.26 2.86 -17.38
N ALA A 195 2.47 3.43 -17.48
CA ALA A 195 2.86 4.30 -18.60
C ALA A 195 2.81 3.59 -19.96
N ALA A 196 3.04 2.27 -19.99
CA ALA A 196 2.92 1.43 -21.18
C ALA A 196 1.47 0.94 -21.44
N GLY A 197 0.47 1.42 -20.68
CA GLY A 197 -0.93 1.07 -20.89
C GLY A 197 -1.39 -0.24 -20.23
N GLY A 198 -0.62 -0.79 -19.30
CA GLY A 198 -0.96 -1.97 -18.52
C GLY A 198 -0.26 -3.24 -19.01
N VAL A 199 1.07 -3.24 -19.01
CA VAL A 199 1.89 -4.42 -19.34
C VAL A 199 2.46 -5.09 -18.10
N THR A 200 2.70 -6.38 -18.16
CA THR A 200 3.23 -7.19 -17.05
C THR A 200 4.76 -7.07 -16.92
N THR A 201 5.30 -7.52 -15.77
CA THR A 201 6.74 -7.39 -15.47
C THR A 201 7.64 -8.16 -16.43
N ASP A 202 7.20 -9.32 -16.93
CA ASP A 202 7.93 -10.10 -17.94
C ASP A 202 8.04 -9.36 -19.28
N VAL A 203 6.97 -8.68 -19.72
CA VAL A 203 6.98 -7.84 -20.93
C VAL A 203 7.93 -6.64 -20.74
N LEU A 204 7.94 -6.01 -19.58
CA LEU A 204 8.87 -4.92 -19.30
C LEU A 204 10.34 -5.38 -19.35
N LEU A 205 10.65 -6.56 -18.78
CA LEU A 205 12.01 -7.10 -18.72
C LEU A 205 12.44 -7.79 -20.02
N ALA A 206 11.51 -8.15 -20.92
CA ALA A 206 11.84 -8.74 -22.21
C ALA A 206 12.46 -7.73 -23.21
N ASN A 207 12.25 -6.43 -22.99
CA ASN A 207 12.80 -5.37 -23.80
C ASN A 207 14.05 -4.77 -23.12
N PRO A 208 15.25 -4.88 -23.76
CA PRO A 208 16.50 -4.39 -23.17
C PRO A 208 16.49 -2.87 -22.83
N ASP A 209 15.86 -2.05 -23.67
CA ASP A 209 15.78 -0.62 -23.42
C ASP A 209 14.90 -0.31 -22.22
N THR A 210 13.82 -1.05 -22.04
CA THR A 210 12.93 -0.94 -20.86
C THR A 210 13.62 -1.44 -19.59
N GLU A 211 14.39 -2.53 -19.68
CA GLU A 211 15.19 -2.99 -18.53
C GLU A 211 16.26 -1.95 -18.15
N ALA A 212 16.93 -1.36 -19.13
CA ALA A 212 17.88 -0.26 -18.87
C ALA A 212 17.21 0.93 -18.18
N GLU A 213 15.99 1.30 -18.60
CA GLU A 213 15.21 2.37 -17.95
C GLU A 213 14.78 1.99 -16.53
N ILE A 214 14.36 0.74 -16.29
CA ILE A 214 14.05 0.21 -14.94
C ILE A 214 15.27 0.40 -14.02
N ARG A 215 16.45 -0.06 -14.46
CA ARG A 215 17.70 0.05 -13.70
C ARG A 215 18.09 1.49 -13.41
N ALA A 216 17.93 2.36 -14.39
CA ALA A 216 18.26 3.77 -14.24
C ALA A 216 17.28 4.49 -13.27
N LEU A 217 15.99 4.18 -13.29
CA LEU A 217 15.02 4.66 -12.29
C LEU A 217 15.34 4.13 -10.89
N MET A 218 15.71 2.85 -10.76
CA MET A 218 16.17 2.28 -9.49
C MET A 218 17.39 3.03 -8.95
N ALA A 219 18.35 3.34 -9.80
CA ALA A 219 19.56 4.09 -9.44
C ALA A 219 19.22 5.50 -8.91
N GLU A 220 18.28 6.21 -9.54
CA GLU A 220 17.79 7.50 -9.02
C GLU A 220 17.16 7.35 -7.61
N ILE A 221 16.37 6.32 -7.37
CA ILE A 221 15.75 6.06 -6.05
C ILE A 221 16.82 5.73 -5.01
N VAL A 222 17.83 4.90 -5.35
CA VAL A 222 18.96 4.58 -4.47
C VAL A 222 19.76 5.83 -4.14
N ALA A 223 20.05 6.67 -5.15
CA ALA A 223 20.76 7.94 -4.96
C ALA A 223 19.98 8.89 -4.04
N ALA A 224 18.66 9.00 -4.24
CA ALA A 224 17.81 9.83 -3.40
C ALA A 224 17.78 9.34 -1.95
N ALA A 225 17.67 8.03 -1.72
CA ALA A 225 17.73 7.46 -0.38
C ALA A 225 19.07 7.78 0.31
N ARG A 226 20.19 7.65 -0.42
CA ARG A 226 21.55 7.99 0.10
C ARG A 226 21.69 9.47 0.44
N ALA A 227 21.16 10.37 -0.41
CA ALA A 227 21.16 11.80 -0.15
C ALA A 227 20.36 12.17 1.13
N LEU A 228 19.42 11.32 1.52
CA LEU A 228 18.64 11.43 2.76
C LEU A 228 19.28 10.66 3.95
N GLY A 229 20.52 10.16 3.81
CA GLY A 229 21.24 9.44 4.87
C GLY A 229 20.85 7.97 5.04
N LEU A 230 20.18 7.35 4.07
CA LEU A 230 19.77 5.95 4.12
C LEU A 230 20.75 5.09 3.31
N PRO A 231 21.41 4.06 3.90
CA PRO A 231 22.53 3.36 3.27
C PRO A 231 22.05 2.23 2.32
N LEU A 232 21.41 2.59 1.20
CA LEU A 232 21.03 1.63 0.17
C LEU A 232 22.25 1.28 -0.71
N ALA A 233 22.53 -0.01 -0.90
CA ALA A 233 23.60 -0.50 -1.74
C ALA A 233 23.20 -0.60 -3.22
N ASP A 234 24.15 -0.45 -4.16
CA ASP A 234 23.88 -0.53 -5.60
C ASP A 234 23.47 -1.95 -6.03
N GLU A 235 24.01 -2.96 -5.37
CA GLU A 235 23.68 -4.38 -5.56
C GLU A 235 22.19 -4.66 -5.36
N PHE A 236 21.50 -3.78 -4.64
CA PHE A 236 20.05 -3.89 -4.45
C PHE A 236 19.27 -3.68 -5.76
N ILE A 237 19.85 -3.01 -6.75
CA ILE A 237 19.26 -2.86 -8.10
C ILE A 237 19.23 -4.23 -8.80
N ASP A 238 20.39 -4.90 -8.88
CA ASP A 238 20.49 -6.23 -9.48
C ASP A 238 19.59 -7.23 -8.77
N PHE A 239 19.63 -7.23 -7.44
CA PHE A 239 18.75 -8.07 -6.63
C PHE A 239 17.27 -7.89 -6.99
N ASN A 240 16.79 -6.65 -7.16
CA ASN A 240 15.39 -6.40 -7.49
C ASN A 240 15.04 -6.83 -8.93
N VAL A 241 15.91 -6.64 -9.89
CA VAL A 241 15.69 -7.10 -11.28
C VAL A 241 15.66 -8.62 -11.33
N GLU A 242 16.68 -9.28 -10.76
CA GLU A 242 16.82 -10.74 -10.85
C GLU A 242 15.70 -11.48 -10.10
N ARG A 243 15.27 -10.98 -8.94
CA ARG A 243 14.12 -11.57 -8.22
C ARG A 243 12.78 -11.38 -8.94
N THR A 244 12.70 -10.41 -9.86
CA THR A 244 11.46 -10.14 -10.62
C THR A 244 11.33 -11.07 -11.83
N ARG A 245 12.43 -11.50 -12.45
CA ARG A 245 12.40 -12.39 -13.62
C ARG A 245 11.53 -13.66 -13.41
N PRO A 246 11.70 -14.43 -12.32
CA PRO A 246 10.89 -15.62 -12.08
C PRO A 246 9.42 -15.34 -11.72
N MET A 247 9.03 -14.07 -11.50
CA MET A 247 7.62 -13.73 -11.23
C MET A 247 6.74 -13.88 -12.49
N GLY A 248 7.34 -13.96 -13.69
CA GLY A 248 6.62 -14.10 -14.95
C GLY A 248 5.68 -12.92 -15.23
N PRO A 249 4.45 -13.18 -15.73
CA PRO A 249 3.49 -12.14 -16.10
C PRO A 249 2.82 -11.50 -14.87
N TYR A 250 3.63 -11.05 -13.92
CA TYR A 250 3.14 -10.40 -12.71
C TYR A 250 2.54 -9.03 -13.03
N ARG A 251 1.42 -8.74 -12.39
CA ARG A 251 0.67 -7.48 -12.49
C ARG A 251 0.90 -6.62 -11.25
N PRO A 252 1.70 -5.53 -11.34
CA PRO A 252 1.88 -4.60 -10.23
C PRO A 252 0.56 -3.96 -9.79
N SER A 253 0.45 -3.59 -8.51
CA SER A 253 -0.80 -3.10 -7.91
C SER A 253 -1.36 -1.85 -8.62
N SER A 254 -0.50 -0.90 -8.99
CA SER A 254 -0.93 0.31 -9.70
C SER A 254 -1.41 0.02 -11.13
N MET A 255 -0.83 -0.99 -11.80
CA MET A 255 -1.32 -1.48 -13.08
C MET A 255 -2.72 -2.08 -12.97
N ILE A 256 -2.96 -2.90 -11.93
CA ILE A 256 -4.29 -3.48 -11.67
C ILE A 256 -5.31 -2.38 -11.43
N ASP A 257 -4.97 -1.35 -10.66
CA ASP A 257 -5.83 -0.20 -10.43
C ASP A 257 -6.10 0.58 -11.71
N TYR A 258 -5.04 0.82 -12.51
CA TYR A 258 -5.16 1.49 -13.80
C TYR A 258 -6.12 0.76 -14.75
N LEU A 259 -5.93 -0.53 -14.95
CA LEU A 259 -6.77 -1.35 -15.85
C LEU A 259 -8.22 -1.49 -15.37
N ALA A 260 -8.43 -1.47 -14.06
CA ALA A 260 -9.75 -1.54 -13.45
C ALA A 260 -10.47 -0.16 -13.36
N GLY A 261 -9.91 0.90 -13.95
CA GLY A 261 -10.46 2.25 -13.87
C GLY A 261 -10.42 2.88 -12.48
N ARG A 262 -9.69 2.28 -11.54
CA ARG A 262 -9.55 2.79 -10.18
C ARG A 262 -8.46 3.87 -10.11
N GLU A 263 -8.51 4.64 -9.04
CA GLU A 263 -7.53 5.67 -8.77
C GLU A 263 -6.14 5.06 -8.51
N VAL A 264 -5.11 5.62 -9.17
CA VAL A 264 -3.70 5.26 -9.01
C VAL A 264 -3.06 6.22 -8.01
N GLU A 265 -2.31 5.71 -7.05
CA GLU A 265 -1.70 6.46 -5.95
C GLU A 265 -0.42 7.18 -6.41
N LEU A 266 -0.54 8.20 -7.28
CA LEU A 266 0.61 8.95 -7.83
C LEU A 266 1.43 9.61 -6.73
N GLY A 267 0.78 10.33 -5.82
CA GLY A 267 1.41 11.11 -4.76
C GLY A 267 2.45 10.31 -3.98
N PRO A 268 2.05 9.27 -3.23
CA PRO A 268 2.95 8.59 -2.31
C PRO A 268 4.04 7.75 -2.99
N ILE A 269 3.80 7.24 -4.21
CA ILE A 269 4.74 6.31 -4.87
C ILE A 269 5.77 7.03 -5.74
N TRP A 270 5.39 8.13 -6.42
CA TRP A 270 6.28 8.82 -7.37
C TRP A 270 6.53 10.28 -7.01
N GLU A 271 5.49 11.05 -6.71
CA GLU A 271 5.63 12.49 -6.47
C GLU A 271 6.32 12.80 -5.13
N GLU A 272 6.02 12.07 -4.08
CA GLU A 272 6.61 12.29 -2.78
C GLU A 272 8.12 11.93 -2.74
N PRO A 273 8.59 10.81 -3.30
CA PRO A 273 10.02 10.57 -3.47
C PRO A 273 10.72 11.67 -4.25
N LEU A 274 10.13 12.11 -5.37
CA LEU A 274 10.65 13.20 -6.19
C LEU A 274 10.74 14.51 -5.41
N ARG A 275 9.70 14.86 -4.65
CA ARG A 275 9.66 16.03 -3.79
C ARG A 275 10.76 16.02 -2.71
N ARG A 276 11.00 14.84 -2.11
CA ARG A 276 12.06 14.66 -1.09
C ARG A 276 13.44 14.80 -1.69
N ALA A 277 13.70 14.22 -2.86
CA ALA A 277 14.95 14.33 -3.56
C ALA A 277 15.24 15.79 -3.95
N ARG A 278 14.26 16.51 -4.51
CA ARG A 278 14.38 17.94 -4.84
C ARG A 278 14.73 18.80 -3.61
N ARG A 279 14.13 18.52 -2.45
CA ARG A 279 14.48 19.21 -1.19
C ARG A 279 15.89 18.92 -0.72
N ALA A 280 16.43 17.75 -1.04
CA ALA A 280 17.81 17.37 -0.78
C ALA A 280 18.79 17.87 -1.87
N GLY A 281 18.32 18.65 -2.85
CA GLY A 281 19.13 19.17 -3.95
C GLY A 281 19.54 18.14 -5.01
N LEU A 282 18.88 16.96 -5.02
CA LEU A 282 19.20 15.88 -5.97
C LEU A 282 18.22 15.91 -7.16
N PRO A 283 18.70 16.05 -8.41
CA PRO A 283 17.87 15.91 -9.59
C PRO A 283 17.51 14.44 -9.86
N MET A 284 16.26 14.19 -10.28
CA MET A 284 15.76 12.86 -10.67
C MET A 284 15.06 12.95 -12.04
N PRO A 285 15.80 13.21 -13.13
CA PRO A 285 15.20 13.54 -14.43
C PRO A 285 14.40 12.37 -15.04
N ARG A 286 14.74 11.12 -14.74
CA ARG A 286 13.98 9.96 -15.22
C ARG A 286 12.68 9.81 -14.46
N LEU A 287 12.69 9.98 -13.14
CA LEU A 287 11.48 9.96 -12.34
C LEU A 287 10.55 11.13 -12.70
N GLU A 288 11.09 12.32 -12.94
CA GLU A 288 10.31 13.47 -13.43
C GLU A 288 9.58 13.14 -14.72
N LYS A 289 10.30 12.63 -15.73
CA LYS A 289 9.71 12.19 -17.00
C LYS A 289 8.68 11.07 -16.84
N LEU A 290 8.92 10.12 -15.92
CA LEU A 290 7.96 9.07 -15.63
C LEU A 290 6.68 9.64 -15.01
N VAL A 291 6.77 10.57 -14.06
CA VAL A 291 5.63 11.26 -13.45
C VAL A 291 4.80 12.00 -14.51
N GLU A 292 5.43 12.74 -15.40
CA GLU A 292 4.74 13.42 -16.52
C GLU A 292 3.97 12.44 -17.40
N ARG A 293 4.60 11.31 -17.77
CA ARG A 293 3.96 10.25 -18.56
C ARG A 293 2.79 9.61 -17.83
N LEU A 294 2.88 9.43 -16.53
CA LEU A 294 1.80 8.89 -15.71
C LEU A 294 0.62 9.85 -15.66
N HIS A 295 0.84 11.14 -15.43
CA HIS A 295 -0.21 12.15 -15.49
C HIS A 295 -0.91 12.17 -16.85
N GLN A 296 -0.13 12.20 -17.95
CA GLN A 296 -0.68 12.14 -19.29
C GLN A 296 -1.54 10.89 -19.50
N ARG A 297 -1.03 9.71 -19.15
CA ARG A 297 -1.75 8.44 -19.31
C ARG A 297 -3.05 8.38 -18.51
N LEU A 298 -3.07 8.93 -17.30
CA LEU A 298 -4.27 8.99 -16.48
C LEU A 298 -5.28 10.00 -17.01
N ALA A 299 -4.84 11.12 -17.55
CA ALA A 299 -5.70 12.11 -18.20
C ALA A 299 -6.35 11.55 -19.49
N GLU A 300 -5.59 10.86 -20.33
CA GLU A 300 -6.11 10.16 -21.53
C GLU A 300 -7.19 9.15 -21.16
N ARG A 301 -6.97 8.34 -20.10
CA ARG A 301 -7.97 7.39 -19.60
C ARG A 301 -9.25 8.09 -19.13
N ALA A 302 -9.14 9.20 -18.42
CA ALA A 302 -10.29 9.97 -17.96
C ALA A 302 -11.08 10.56 -19.14
N GLY A 303 -10.41 11.08 -20.17
CA GLY A 303 -11.02 11.62 -21.39
C GLY A 303 -11.78 10.56 -22.21
N THR A 304 -11.21 9.35 -22.30
CA THR A 304 -11.91 8.23 -23.00
C THR A 304 -13.15 7.74 -22.27
N SER A 305 -13.20 7.83 -20.93
CA SER A 305 -14.40 7.48 -20.14
C SER A 305 -15.55 8.48 -20.32
N THR A 306 -15.25 9.74 -20.68
CA THR A 306 -16.28 10.78 -20.87
C THR A 306 -16.92 10.72 -22.26
N THR A 307 -16.26 10.12 -23.24
CA THR A 307 -16.72 10.07 -24.64
C THR A 307 -17.69 8.89 -24.93
N CYS A 308 -17.91 8.00 -23.95
CA CYS A 308 -18.75 6.81 -24.10
C CYS A 308 -20.18 6.97 -23.54
N ILE A 309 -20.65 8.22 -23.31
CA ILE A 309 -22.06 8.52 -23.03
C ILE A 309 -22.63 9.19 -24.29
N LEU A 310 -22.90 8.37 -25.30
CA LEU A 310 -23.87 8.79 -26.34
C LEU A 310 -25.27 8.55 -25.80
N PRO A 311 -26.19 9.52 -25.89
CA PRO A 311 -27.56 9.28 -25.57
C PRO A 311 -28.14 8.36 -26.65
N HIS A 312 -28.70 7.25 -26.27
CA HIS A 312 -29.64 6.53 -27.10
C HIS A 312 -30.96 7.30 -27.10
N ASP A 313 -31.11 8.19 -28.08
CA ASP A 313 -32.43 8.53 -28.61
C ASP A 313 -32.91 7.32 -29.44
N PHE A 314 -33.93 6.67 -28.94
CA PHE A 314 -35.18 6.26 -29.63
C PHE A 314 -35.98 5.37 -28.68
#